data_a2a7b960d012740a2a81d69c76774199
#
_entry.id   a2a7b960d012740a2a81d69c76774199
#
_cell.length_a   1.000
_cell.length_b   1.000
_cell.length_c   1.000
_cell.angle_alpha   90.00
_cell.angle_beta   90.00
_cell.angle_gamma   90.00
#
_symmetry.space_group_name_H-M   'P 1'
#
loop_
_entity.id
_entity.type
_entity.pdbx_description
1 polymer ?
#
loop_
_entity_poly.entity_id
_entity_poly.type
_entity_poly.pdbx_seq_one_letter_code
_entity_poly.pdbx_strand_id
1 'polypeptide(L)'
;PFSFEGNRRGRSAEAGIAELQQHVDTLIVIPNQNLFRIANPNTTFKEAFQMADEVLQQGVRGITDLMVMPGLINLDFADVRSVMGEMGKAMMGTGEGSGENRALEAAERAIANPLLDGVSMQGAKGVIISIIGGEDMKLLEVDEAANHIRELVDPDANIIWGSAFNPALEGKIRVSVVATGIEAEI
;
A
#
# COMPACT_ATOMS: atom_id res chain seq x y z
N PRO A 1 -7.58 -13.52 -7.58
CA PRO A 1 -7.83 -13.45 -9.04
C PRO A 1 -9.07 -12.61 -9.36
N PHE A 2 -9.18 -12.19 -10.61
CA PHE A 2 -10.38 -11.53 -11.11
C PHE A 2 -11.54 -12.53 -11.24
N SER A 3 -12.77 -12.03 -11.19
CA SER A 3 -13.96 -12.87 -11.34
C SER A 3 -13.99 -13.61 -12.67
N PHE A 4 -13.50 -13.00 -13.75
CA PHE A 4 -13.49 -13.60 -15.08
C PHE A 4 -12.55 -14.82 -15.20
N GLU A 5 -11.63 -15.00 -14.24
CA GLU A 5 -10.74 -16.16 -14.23
C GLU A 5 -11.47 -17.44 -13.81
N GLY A 6 -12.65 -17.31 -13.22
CA GLY A 6 -13.52 -18.40 -12.88
C GLY A 6 -13.43 -18.89 -11.44
N ASN A 7 -14.43 -19.65 -11.04
CA ASN A 7 -14.56 -20.12 -9.66
C ASN A 7 -13.46 -21.10 -9.25
N ARG A 8 -12.94 -21.89 -10.18
CA ARG A 8 -11.87 -22.83 -9.90
C ARG A 8 -10.59 -22.08 -9.47
N ARG A 9 -10.25 -21.00 -10.20
CA ARG A 9 -9.13 -20.16 -9.89
C ARG A 9 -9.31 -19.44 -8.55
N GLY A 10 -10.53 -18.96 -8.29
CA GLY A 10 -10.89 -18.33 -7.02
C GLY A 10 -10.72 -19.28 -5.84
N ARG A 11 -11.19 -20.49 -5.96
CA ARG A 11 -11.04 -21.52 -4.91
C ARG A 11 -9.57 -21.88 -4.67
N SER A 12 -8.80 -22.00 -5.74
CA SER A 12 -7.36 -22.26 -5.65
C SER A 12 -6.64 -21.15 -4.92
N ALA A 13 -6.98 -19.89 -5.21
CA ALA A 13 -6.42 -18.73 -4.54
C ALA A 13 -6.77 -18.69 -3.06
N GLU A 14 -8.03 -18.94 -2.70
CA GLU A 14 -8.46 -18.98 -1.30
C GLU A 14 -7.75 -20.06 -0.50
N ALA A 15 -7.60 -21.24 -1.08
CA ALA A 15 -6.86 -22.34 -0.46
C ALA A 15 -5.37 -21.97 -0.28
N GLY A 16 -4.76 -21.33 -1.26
CA GLY A 16 -3.39 -20.85 -1.18
C GLY A 16 -3.18 -19.78 -0.12
N ILE A 17 -4.12 -18.84 0.02
CA ILE A 17 -4.10 -17.80 1.05
C ILE A 17 -4.17 -18.45 2.44
N ALA A 18 -5.10 -19.36 2.64
CA ALA A 18 -5.29 -20.05 3.93
C ALA A 18 -4.03 -20.83 4.34
N GLU A 19 -3.41 -21.51 3.38
CA GLU A 19 -2.16 -22.25 3.63
C GLU A 19 -0.99 -21.32 3.91
N LEU A 20 -0.84 -20.27 3.12
CA LEU A 20 0.26 -19.32 3.28
C LEU A 20 0.19 -18.58 4.62
N GLN A 21 -1.00 -18.24 5.10
CA GLN A 21 -1.19 -17.60 6.40
C GLN A 21 -0.60 -18.40 7.57
N GLN A 22 -0.53 -19.71 7.45
CA GLN A 22 0.03 -20.57 8.48
C GLN A 22 1.56 -20.48 8.57
N HIS A 23 2.21 -19.99 7.53
CA HIS A 23 3.67 -19.97 7.39
C HIS A 23 4.29 -18.58 7.41
N VAL A 24 3.46 -17.53 7.49
CA VAL A 24 3.92 -16.13 7.52
C VAL A 24 3.27 -15.38 8.67
N ASP A 25 3.94 -14.35 9.16
CA ASP A 25 3.40 -13.52 10.24
C ASP A 25 2.28 -12.61 9.74
N THR A 26 2.45 -12.04 8.55
CA THR A 26 1.48 -11.16 7.92
C THR A 26 1.36 -11.48 6.44
N LEU A 27 0.16 -11.46 5.93
CA LEU A 27 -0.13 -11.67 4.52
C LEU A 27 -0.79 -10.45 3.92
N ILE A 28 -0.16 -9.85 2.91
CA ILE A 28 -0.74 -8.75 2.15
C ILE A 28 -1.61 -9.34 1.04
N VAL A 29 -2.89 -9.03 1.08
CA VAL A 29 -3.85 -9.50 0.07
C VAL A 29 -4.25 -8.33 -0.82
N ILE A 30 -4.15 -8.53 -2.14
CA ILE A 30 -4.56 -7.54 -3.12
C ILE A 30 -5.85 -8.02 -3.76
N PRO A 31 -6.99 -7.35 -3.49
CA PRO A 31 -8.27 -7.72 -4.10
C PRO A 31 -8.32 -7.25 -5.56
N ASN A 32 -7.82 -8.06 -6.47
CA ASN A 32 -7.71 -7.71 -7.90
C ASN A 32 -9.03 -7.22 -8.49
N GLN A 33 -10.16 -7.76 -8.03
CA GLN A 33 -11.47 -7.34 -8.52
C GLN A 33 -11.73 -5.86 -8.29
N ASN A 34 -11.17 -5.27 -7.23
CA ASN A 34 -11.31 -3.85 -6.96
C ASN A 34 -10.56 -2.98 -7.97
N LEU A 35 -9.61 -3.54 -8.72
CA LEU A 35 -8.90 -2.83 -9.78
C LEU A 35 -9.83 -2.42 -10.93
N PHE A 36 -10.98 -3.07 -11.09
CA PHE A 36 -11.97 -2.68 -12.08
C PHE A 36 -12.50 -1.26 -11.87
N ARG A 37 -12.40 -0.71 -10.68
CA ARG A 37 -12.76 0.70 -10.43
C ARG A 37 -11.80 1.68 -11.09
N ILE A 38 -10.57 1.25 -11.36
CA ILE A 38 -9.54 2.05 -12.02
C ILE A 38 -9.56 1.78 -13.53
N ALA A 39 -10.01 0.59 -13.93
CA ALA A 39 -10.11 0.18 -15.31
C ALA A 39 -11.27 0.89 -16.03
N ASN A 40 -11.16 1.01 -17.33
CA ASN A 40 -12.23 1.54 -18.18
C ASN A 40 -12.83 0.41 -19.04
N PRO A 41 -13.97 0.66 -19.73
CA PRO A 41 -14.61 -0.38 -20.56
C PRO A 41 -13.74 -0.95 -21.68
N ASN A 42 -12.70 -0.21 -22.07
CA ASN A 42 -11.79 -0.64 -23.14
C ASN A 42 -10.57 -1.41 -22.63
N THR A 43 -10.46 -1.62 -21.32
CA THR A 43 -9.34 -2.35 -20.72
C THR A 43 -9.35 -3.82 -21.17
N THR A 44 -8.26 -4.27 -21.77
CA THR A 44 -8.10 -5.65 -22.22
C THR A 44 -7.70 -6.58 -21.07
N PHE A 45 -7.82 -7.88 -21.26
CA PHE A 45 -7.35 -8.87 -20.28
C PHE A 45 -5.87 -8.70 -19.97
N LYS A 46 -5.05 -8.46 -20.99
CA LYS A 46 -3.63 -8.22 -20.83
C LYS A 46 -3.35 -7.00 -19.94
N GLU A 47 -4.07 -5.92 -20.18
CA GLU A 47 -3.95 -4.70 -19.38
C GLU A 47 -4.39 -4.92 -17.94
N ALA A 48 -5.45 -5.69 -17.71
CA ALA A 48 -5.92 -6.02 -16.37
C ALA A 48 -4.85 -6.80 -15.57
N PHE A 49 -4.23 -7.80 -16.19
CA PHE A 49 -3.14 -8.54 -15.57
C PHE A 49 -1.90 -7.67 -15.33
N GLN A 50 -1.61 -6.75 -16.24
CA GLN A 50 -0.51 -5.78 -16.04
C GLN A 50 -0.78 -4.87 -14.86
N MET A 51 -2.01 -4.40 -14.67
CA MET A 51 -2.40 -3.61 -13.51
C MET A 51 -2.17 -4.37 -12.20
N ALA A 52 -2.54 -5.63 -12.16
CA ALA A 52 -2.31 -6.49 -10.99
C ALA A 52 -0.82 -6.66 -10.71
N ASP A 53 -0.02 -6.88 -11.74
CA ASP A 53 1.44 -7.02 -11.61
C ASP A 53 2.08 -5.72 -11.10
N GLU A 54 1.65 -4.58 -11.61
CA GLU A 54 2.15 -3.27 -11.18
C GLU A 54 1.85 -3.00 -9.70
N VAL A 55 0.66 -3.36 -9.25
CA VAL A 55 0.27 -3.19 -7.85
C VAL A 55 1.14 -4.05 -6.94
N LEU A 56 1.37 -5.31 -7.31
CA LEU A 56 2.28 -6.19 -6.58
C LEU A 56 3.69 -5.62 -6.50
N GLN A 57 4.20 -5.12 -7.62
CA GLN A 57 5.52 -4.53 -7.68
C GLN A 57 5.62 -3.28 -6.81
N GLN A 58 4.62 -2.41 -6.84
CA GLN A 58 4.57 -1.20 -6.02
C GLN A 58 4.51 -1.54 -4.53
N GLY A 59 3.78 -2.59 -4.17
CA GLY A 59 3.68 -3.05 -2.78
C GLY A 59 5.03 -3.51 -2.24
N VAL A 60 5.75 -4.31 -2.99
CA VAL A 60 7.08 -4.79 -2.61
C VAL A 60 8.08 -3.63 -2.57
N ARG A 61 8.10 -2.80 -3.60
CA ARG A 61 9.01 -1.64 -3.67
C ARG A 61 8.74 -0.62 -2.58
N GLY A 62 7.48 -0.40 -2.23
CA GLY A 62 7.10 0.53 -1.18
C GLY A 62 7.77 0.22 0.15
N ILE A 63 7.99 -1.04 0.45
CA ILE A 63 8.70 -1.46 1.67
C ILE A 63 10.20 -1.56 1.43
N THR A 64 10.61 -2.19 0.33
CA THR A 64 12.03 -2.44 0.03
C THR A 64 12.81 -1.13 -0.17
N ASP A 65 12.24 -0.16 -0.87
CA ASP A 65 12.91 1.11 -1.13
C ASP A 65 13.19 1.88 0.16
N LEU A 66 12.34 1.77 1.16
CA LEU A 66 12.58 2.40 2.46
C LEU A 66 13.78 1.83 3.19
N MET A 67 14.13 0.59 2.92
CA MET A 67 15.26 -0.10 3.57
C MET A 67 16.58 0.07 2.81
N VAL A 68 16.53 0.16 1.48
CA VAL A 68 17.73 0.08 0.64
C VAL A 68 18.06 1.36 -0.12
N MET A 69 17.10 2.23 -0.40
CA MET A 69 17.35 3.46 -1.14
C MET A 69 17.67 4.63 -0.20
N PRO A 70 18.54 5.57 -0.64
CA PRO A 70 18.81 6.76 0.16
C PRO A 70 17.56 7.62 0.28
N GLY A 71 17.32 8.18 1.44
CA GLY A 71 16.14 8.98 1.70
C GLY A 71 16.30 9.86 2.94
N LEU A 72 15.25 10.61 3.26
CA LEU A 72 15.21 11.46 4.44
C LEU A 72 15.08 10.63 5.71
N ILE A 73 14.30 9.56 5.65
CA ILE A 73 14.07 8.66 6.78
C ILE A 73 14.09 7.22 6.25
N ASN A 74 15.08 6.48 6.69
CA ASN A 74 15.22 5.08 6.31
C ASN A 74 14.66 4.20 7.43
N LEU A 75 14.03 3.10 7.03
CA LEU A 75 13.56 2.07 7.94
C LEU A 75 14.52 0.88 7.92
N ASP A 76 14.77 0.29 9.07
CA ASP A 76 15.48 -0.98 9.12
C ASP A 76 14.48 -2.16 9.14
N PHE A 77 15.01 -3.37 9.04
CA PHE A 77 14.17 -4.56 9.04
C PHE A 77 13.40 -4.74 10.36
N ALA A 78 14.00 -4.33 11.47
CA ALA A 78 13.36 -4.42 12.78
C ALA A 78 12.12 -3.53 12.88
N ASP A 79 12.16 -2.31 12.32
CA ASP A 79 11.01 -1.40 12.28
C ASP A 79 9.86 -2.00 11.48
N VAL A 80 10.15 -2.52 10.30
CA VAL A 80 9.15 -3.18 9.45
C VAL A 80 8.56 -4.40 10.17
N ARG A 81 9.40 -5.21 10.78
CA ARG A 81 8.97 -6.39 11.51
C ARG A 81 8.07 -6.06 12.69
N SER A 82 8.31 -4.94 13.37
CA SER A 82 7.49 -4.52 14.53
C SER A 82 6.03 -4.27 14.13
N VAL A 83 5.80 -3.77 12.91
CA VAL A 83 4.46 -3.54 12.37
C VAL A 83 3.90 -4.81 11.75
N MET A 84 4.69 -5.50 10.95
CA MET A 84 4.26 -6.71 10.22
C MET A 84 4.11 -7.93 11.15
N GLY A 85 4.56 -7.84 12.39
CA GLY A 85 4.32 -8.87 13.40
C GLY A 85 2.89 -8.94 13.93
N GLU A 86 2.07 -7.95 13.64
CA GLU A 86 0.64 -8.00 13.95
C GLU A 86 -0.03 -9.03 13.06
N MET A 87 -0.59 -10.07 13.69
CA MET A 87 -1.16 -11.22 12.97
C MET A 87 -2.40 -10.82 12.16
N GLY A 88 -2.55 -11.42 11.00
CA GLY A 88 -3.72 -11.29 10.16
C GLY A 88 -3.41 -10.85 8.74
N LYS A 89 -4.45 -10.40 8.06
CA LYS A 89 -4.34 -9.91 6.68
C LYS A 89 -3.96 -8.44 6.68
N ALA A 90 -3.12 -8.08 5.74
CA ALA A 90 -2.78 -6.69 5.47
C ALA A 90 -3.34 -6.28 4.11
N MET A 91 -3.69 -5.01 4.01
CA MET A 91 -4.16 -4.40 2.77
C MET A 91 -3.25 -3.22 2.44
N MET A 92 -3.20 -2.85 1.17
CA MET A 92 -2.37 -1.74 0.74
C MET A 92 -3.12 -0.78 -0.19
N GLY A 93 -2.65 0.44 -0.22
CA GLY A 93 -3.10 1.44 -1.19
C GLY A 93 -1.93 2.32 -1.59
N THR A 94 -1.98 2.86 -2.78
CA THR A 94 -0.94 3.75 -3.30
C THR A 94 -1.57 4.92 -4.04
N GLY A 95 -0.92 6.07 -4.00
CA GLY A 95 -1.35 7.25 -4.72
C GLY A 95 -0.17 8.14 -5.10
N GLU A 96 -0.30 8.85 -6.19
CA GLU A 96 0.68 9.81 -6.66
C GLU A 96 0.06 11.21 -6.74
N GLY A 97 0.88 12.21 -6.49
CA GLY A 97 0.52 13.61 -6.64
C GLY A 97 1.59 14.40 -7.36
N SER A 98 1.19 15.48 -8.00
CA SER A 98 2.09 16.42 -8.66
C SER A 98 1.60 17.85 -8.43
N GLY A 99 2.50 18.85 -8.57
CA GLY A 99 2.18 20.25 -8.35
C GLY A 99 2.34 20.67 -6.88
N GLU A 100 1.72 21.80 -6.51
CA GLU A 100 1.94 22.42 -5.20
C GLU A 100 1.47 21.58 -4.01
N ASN A 101 0.35 20.88 -4.16
CA ASN A 101 -0.23 20.04 -3.09
C ASN A 101 0.04 18.56 -3.29
N ARG A 102 1.11 18.23 -3.96
CA ARG A 102 1.42 16.85 -4.38
C ARG A 102 1.46 15.86 -3.21
N ALA A 103 1.99 16.24 -2.08
CA ALA A 103 2.09 15.37 -0.91
C ALA A 103 0.72 15.01 -0.34
N LEU A 104 -0.13 16.02 -0.12
CA LEU A 104 -1.48 15.82 0.37
C LEU A 104 -2.33 15.05 -0.63
N GLU A 105 -2.23 15.40 -1.90
CA GLU A 105 -2.93 14.72 -2.99
C GLU A 105 -2.54 13.23 -3.08
N ALA A 106 -1.26 12.93 -2.99
CA ALA A 106 -0.76 11.56 -2.99
C ALA A 106 -1.29 10.77 -1.78
N ALA A 107 -1.27 11.36 -0.60
CA ALA A 107 -1.79 10.74 0.61
C ALA A 107 -3.29 10.46 0.52
N GLU A 108 -4.08 11.43 0.05
CA GLU A 108 -5.52 11.27 -0.15
C GLU A 108 -5.84 10.16 -1.15
N ARG A 109 -5.12 10.09 -2.25
CA ARG A 109 -5.30 9.05 -3.26
C ARG A 109 -4.89 7.68 -2.77
N ALA A 110 -3.86 7.60 -1.93
CA ALA A 110 -3.44 6.32 -1.34
C ALA A 110 -4.54 5.74 -0.46
N ILE A 111 -5.18 6.56 0.36
CA ILE A 111 -6.26 6.14 1.25
C ILE A 111 -7.54 5.84 0.47
N ALA A 112 -7.82 6.61 -0.57
CA ALA A 112 -8.99 6.42 -1.43
C ALA A 112 -8.80 5.30 -2.45
N ASN A 113 -7.65 4.64 -2.49
CA ASN A 113 -7.36 3.58 -3.44
C ASN A 113 -8.40 2.44 -3.30
N PRO A 114 -8.98 1.96 -4.40
CA PRO A 114 -9.96 0.87 -4.35
C PRO A 114 -9.48 -0.41 -3.67
N LEU A 115 -8.17 -0.63 -3.57
CA LEU A 115 -7.60 -1.78 -2.87
C LEU A 115 -7.82 -1.71 -1.35
N LEU A 116 -8.07 -0.51 -0.81
CA LEU A 116 -8.41 -0.30 0.60
C LEU A 116 -9.92 -0.16 0.83
N ASP A 117 -10.72 -0.37 -0.19
CA ASP A 117 -12.18 -0.25 -0.08
C ASP A 117 -12.75 -1.28 0.90
N GLY A 118 -13.64 -0.81 1.77
CA GLY A 118 -14.21 -1.65 2.83
C GLY A 118 -13.28 -1.85 4.03
N VAL A 119 -12.10 -1.25 4.02
CA VAL A 119 -11.13 -1.33 5.11
C VAL A 119 -11.22 -0.05 5.93
N SER A 120 -11.41 -0.18 7.24
CA SER A 120 -11.34 0.96 8.16
C SER A 120 -9.91 1.16 8.63
N MET A 121 -9.33 2.31 8.31
CA MET A 121 -7.99 2.67 8.81
C MET A 121 -7.98 2.82 10.33
N GLN A 122 -9.12 3.13 10.94
CA GLN A 122 -9.24 3.21 12.39
C GLN A 122 -9.13 1.84 13.07
N GLY A 123 -9.46 0.78 12.36
CA GLY A 123 -9.34 -0.60 12.87
C GLY A 123 -7.97 -1.22 12.66
N ALA A 124 -7.07 -0.57 11.95
CA ALA A 124 -5.74 -1.09 11.70
C ALA A 124 -4.90 -1.04 12.96
N LYS A 125 -4.18 -2.11 13.25
CA LYS A 125 -3.28 -2.21 14.40
C LYS A 125 -1.86 -1.75 14.10
N GLY A 126 -1.44 -1.90 12.86
CA GLY A 126 -0.14 -1.44 12.38
C GLY A 126 -0.28 -0.79 11.01
N VAL A 127 0.52 0.23 10.76
CA VAL A 127 0.52 0.95 9.49
C VAL A 127 1.96 1.27 9.10
N ILE A 128 2.31 0.96 7.85
CA ILE A 128 3.56 1.37 7.23
C ILE A 128 3.23 2.43 6.19
N ILE A 129 3.82 3.60 6.31
CA ILE A 129 3.66 4.70 5.37
C ILE A 129 4.96 4.89 4.61
N SER A 130 4.91 4.75 3.29
CA SER A 130 6.05 4.95 2.40
C SER A 130 5.83 6.22 1.57
N ILE A 131 6.77 7.14 1.65
CA ILE A 131 6.71 8.41 0.92
C ILE A 131 7.95 8.49 0.03
N ILE A 132 7.74 8.38 -1.27
CA ILE A 132 8.82 8.35 -2.26
C ILE A 132 8.65 9.50 -3.24
N GLY A 133 9.72 10.23 -3.48
CA GLY A 133 9.72 11.34 -4.42
C GLY A 133 11.07 11.50 -5.07
N GLY A 134 11.20 12.46 -5.98
CA GLY A 134 12.47 12.86 -6.53
C GLY A 134 13.30 13.64 -5.52
N GLU A 135 14.53 14.02 -5.89
CA GLU A 135 15.42 14.77 -5.00
C GLU A 135 14.87 16.15 -4.63
N ASP A 136 13.88 16.63 -5.37
CA ASP A 136 13.17 17.89 -5.12
C ASP A 136 12.14 17.79 -3.98
N MET A 137 11.90 16.60 -3.44
CA MET A 137 10.96 16.37 -2.35
C MET A 137 11.43 17.08 -1.06
N LYS A 138 10.51 17.85 -0.45
CA LYS A 138 10.81 18.64 0.75
C LYS A 138 10.42 17.90 2.02
N LEU A 139 11.13 18.17 3.10
CA LEU A 139 10.82 17.59 4.40
C LEU A 139 9.39 17.91 4.86
N LEU A 140 8.93 19.14 4.63
CA LEU A 140 7.57 19.55 4.99
C LEU A 140 6.51 18.75 4.23
N GLU A 141 6.79 18.36 3.00
CA GLU A 141 5.89 17.54 2.19
C GLU A 141 5.75 16.14 2.77
N VAL A 142 6.85 15.55 3.22
CA VAL A 142 6.85 14.24 3.88
C VAL A 142 6.04 14.30 5.17
N ASP A 143 6.26 15.32 5.97
CA ASP A 143 5.53 15.53 7.23
C ASP A 143 4.03 15.72 7.00
N GLU A 144 3.66 16.51 6.00
CA GLU A 144 2.26 16.77 5.65
C GLU A 144 1.53 15.47 5.24
N ALA A 145 2.15 14.67 4.38
CA ALA A 145 1.58 13.40 3.95
C ALA A 145 1.44 12.41 5.12
N ALA A 146 2.48 12.28 5.93
CA ALA A 146 2.47 11.39 7.08
C ALA A 146 1.41 11.79 8.12
N ASN A 147 1.30 13.08 8.41
CA ASN A 147 0.30 13.58 9.36
C ASN A 147 -1.14 13.38 8.88
N HIS A 148 -1.38 13.57 7.57
CA HIS A 148 -2.72 13.35 7.00
C HIS A 148 -3.19 11.92 7.24
N ILE A 149 -2.31 10.94 7.00
CA ILE A 149 -2.62 9.53 7.20
C ILE A 149 -2.75 9.21 8.69
N ARG A 150 -1.85 9.75 9.51
CA ARG A 150 -1.82 9.52 10.96
C ARG A 150 -3.12 9.96 11.64
N GLU A 151 -3.73 11.05 11.19
CA GLU A 151 -5.00 11.56 11.71
C GLU A 151 -6.17 10.61 11.46
N LEU A 152 -6.07 9.76 10.44
CA LEU A 152 -7.12 8.83 10.03
C LEU A 152 -6.99 7.45 10.69
N VAL A 153 -5.89 7.20 11.38
CA VAL A 153 -5.58 5.91 12.01
C VAL A 153 -5.84 5.99 13.51
N ASP A 154 -6.15 4.85 14.12
CA ASP A 154 -6.30 4.75 15.57
C ASP A 154 -5.04 5.27 16.27
N PRO A 155 -5.16 6.14 17.30
CA PRO A 155 -4.01 6.64 18.05
C PRO A 155 -3.16 5.54 18.70
N ASP A 156 -3.76 4.38 18.99
CA ASP A 156 -3.06 3.23 19.59
C ASP A 156 -2.37 2.35 18.56
N ALA A 157 -2.55 2.61 17.27
CA ALA A 157 -1.90 1.83 16.21
C ALA A 157 -0.39 2.06 16.20
N ASN A 158 0.36 1.02 15.87
CA ASN A 158 1.79 1.13 15.66
C ASN A 158 2.03 1.65 14.24
N ILE A 159 2.43 2.91 14.14
CA ILE A 159 2.65 3.58 12.86
C ILE A 159 4.13 3.81 12.67
N ILE A 160 4.67 3.30 11.57
CA ILE A 160 6.01 3.63 11.13
C ILE A 160 5.94 4.26 9.75
N TRP A 161 6.86 5.17 9.48
CA TRP A 161 6.93 5.82 8.18
C TRP A 161 8.37 6.04 7.78
N GLY A 162 8.60 6.06 6.48
CA GLY A 162 9.89 6.33 5.91
C GLY A 162 9.75 7.02 4.58
N SER A 163 10.83 7.62 4.12
CA SER A 163 10.88 8.26 2.83
C SER A 163 12.18 7.89 2.10
N ALA A 164 12.06 7.78 0.78
CA ALA A 164 13.19 7.48 -0.08
C ALA A 164 13.16 8.37 -1.32
N PHE A 165 14.29 8.52 -1.97
CA PHE A 165 14.41 9.26 -3.22
C PHE A 165 14.45 8.29 -4.38
N ASN A 166 13.65 8.57 -5.40
CA ASN A 166 13.68 7.85 -6.68
C ASN A 166 13.69 8.88 -7.81
N PRO A 167 14.76 8.95 -8.61
CA PRO A 167 14.85 9.91 -9.70
C PRO A 167 13.73 9.84 -10.72
N ALA A 168 13.10 8.67 -10.87
CA ALA A 168 11.96 8.50 -11.77
C ALA A 168 10.71 9.27 -11.32
N LEU A 169 10.65 9.72 -10.06
CA LEU A 169 9.55 10.47 -9.49
C LEU A 169 9.82 11.97 -9.37
N GLU A 170 10.78 12.48 -10.10
CA GLU A 170 11.06 13.91 -10.09
C GLU A 170 9.80 14.72 -10.44
N GLY A 171 9.47 15.71 -9.61
CA GLY A 171 8.25 16.49 -9.74
C GLY A 171 6.99 15.82 -9.18
N LYS A 172 7.10 14.60 -8.69
CA LYS A 172 5.97 13.83 -8.15
C LYS A 172 6.29 13.28 -6.77
N ILE A 173 5.23 12.96 -6.03
CA ILE A 173 5.34 12.19 -4.77
C ILE A 173 4.40 11.01 -4.87
N ARG A 174 4.90 9.84 -4.46
CA ARG A 174 4.11 8.61 -4.33
C ARG A 174 4.01 8.26 -2.85
N VAL A 175 2.79 8.05 -2.39
CA VAL A 175 2.52 7.57 -1.04
C VAL A 175 1.94 6.16 -1.15
N SER A 176 2.52 5.23 -0.39
CA SER A 176 1.99 3.88 -0.26
C SER A 176 1.69 3.62 1.21
N VAL A 177 0.55 2.99 1.47
CA VAL A 177 0.10 2.66 2.82
C VAL A 177 -0.13 1.16 2.90
N VAL A 178 0.47 0.51 3.89
CA VAL A 178 0.18 -0.89 4.21
C VAL A 178 -0.44 -0.91 5.60
N ALA A 179 -1.67 -1.37 5.72
CA ALA A 179 -2.39 -1.47 6.97
C ALA A 179 -2.48 -2.94 7.39
N THR A 180 -2.09 -3.22 8.62
CA THR A 180 -2.02 -4.58 9.16
C THR A 180 -2.99 -4.76 10.33
N GLY A 181 -3.25 -6.01 10.70
CA GLY A 181 -4.11 -6.31 11.85
C GLY A 181 -5.57 -5.99 11.59
N ILE A 182 -5.99 -5.93 10.34
CA ILE A 182 -7.36 -5.66 9.96
C ILE A 182 -8.17 -6.96 10.04
N GLU A 183 -9.22 -6.94 10.86
CA GLU A 183 -10.18 -8.04 10.86
C GLU A 183 -11.12 -7.83 9.68
N ALA A 184 -11.28 -8.88 8.88
CA ALA A 184 -12.26 -8.86 7.81
C ALA A 184 -13.65 -8.76 8.44
N GLU A 185 -14.34 -7.66 8.23
CA GLU A 185 -15.76 -7.57 8.55
C GLU A 185 -16.52 -8.48 7.58
N ILE A 186 -17.22 -9.39 8.16
CA ILE A 186 -18.10 -10.29 7.41
C ILE A 186 -19.42 -9.58 7.12
#